data_1a6bfab3d7d443a60c5396490d49e166
#
_entry.id   1a6bfab3d7d443a60c5396490d49e166
#
_cell.length_a   1.000
_cell.length_b   1.000
_cell.length_c   1.000
_cell.angle_alpha   90.00
_cell.angle_beta   90.00
_cell.angle_gamma   90.00
#
_symmetry.space_group_name_H-M   'P 1'
#
loop_
_entity.id
_entity.type
_entity.pdbx_description
1 polymer ?
#
loop_
_entity_poly.entity_id
_entity_poly.type
_entity_poly.pdbx_seq_one_letter_code
_entity_poly.pdbx_strand_id
1 'polypeptide(L)'
;MEDFKFSTLEYKRPDFEKTGAFAEEITEKIKNAASYGELKGYMEQMEEMSKNFSTDCTIASIRHTLDTTDEFYEKEDAYINDMVPTVMPKLLAMNDALMESKFRGDIENEYGKQYFAQMDLQKKTFCEENIPLMQQESRLCKEYEKMMATAAIPFDGKTLNLYGVQKYFEHEDREVRKAAVKAYSDFYHGNEKRLEEIWDELIKIRTQMGKNLGYENFIPVSYTHLRAHETCAD
;
A
#
# COMPACT_ATOMS: atom_id res chain seq x y z
N MET A 1 -30.84 1.71 -6.78
CA MET A 1 -29.43 2.04 -6.56
C MET A 1 -29.07 2.96 -7.71
N GLU A 2 -28.72 4.21 -7.40
CA GLU A 2 -28.13 5.09 -8.42
C GLU A 2 -26.88 4.41 -8.99
N ASP A 3 -26.68 4.52 -10.31
CA ASP A 3 -25.51 3.95 -10.98
C ASP A 3 -24.24 4.61 -10.43
N PHE A 4 -23.63 4.00 -9.43
CA PHE A 4 -22.36 4.44 -8.87
C PHE A 4 -21.28 4.38 -9.95
N LYS A 5 -20.66 5.53 -10.24
CA LYS A 5 -19.54 5.61 -11.20
C LYS A 5 -18.32 6.17 -10.51
N PHE A 6 -17.22 5.44 -10.56
CA PHE A 6 -15.93 5.88 -10.01
C PHE A 6 -15.48 7.23 -10.57
N SER A 7 -15.76 7.50 -11.86
CA SER A 7 -15.41 8.74 -12.53
C SER A 7 -16.09 9.99 -11.94
N THR A 8 -17.20 9.81 -11.20
CA THR A 8 -17.95 10.94 -10.59
C THR A 8 -17.57 11.19 -9.14
N LEU A 9 -16.68 10.36 -8.55
CA LEU A 9 -16.20 10.60 -7.20
C LEU A 9 -15.35 11.87 -7.15
N GLU A 10 -15.67 12.74 -6.20
CA GLU A 10 -14.84 13.91 -5.93
C GLU A 10 -13.58 13.47 -5.16
N TYR A 11 -12.40 13.87 -5.65
CA TYR A 11 -11.17 13.68 -4.93
C TYR A 11 -10.95 14.82 -3.94
N LYS A 12 -10.59 14.48 -2.71
CA LYS A 12 -10.12 15.43 -1.70
C LYS A 12 -8.75 14.96 -1.24
N ARG A 13 -7.79 15.89 -1.19
CA ARG A 13 -6.48 15.58 -0.63
C ARG A 13 -6.63 15.19 0.83
N PRO A 14 -6.10 14.01 1.26
CA PRO A 14 -6.13 13.60 2.66
C PRO A 14 -5.44 14.62 3.56
N ASP A 15 -6.09 14.96 4.68
CA ASP A 15 -5.53 15.85 5.69
C ASP A 15 -4.83 15.04 6.78
N PHE A 16 -3.53 14.83 6.62
CA PHE A 16 -2.72 14.04 7.52
C PHE A 16 -2.56 14.66 8.91
N GLU A 17 -2.55 16.00 9.03
CA GLU A 17 -2.49 16.68 10.32
C GLU A 17 -3.78 16.45 11.10
N LYS A 18 -4.92 16.64 10.45
CA LYS A 18 -6.24 16.40 11.05
C LYS A 18 -6.43 14.94 11.43
N THR A 19 -6.00 14.01 10.57
CA THR A 19 -6.04 12.57 10.84
C THR A 19 -5.19 12.21 12.06
N GLY A 20 -3.97 12.75 12.13
CA GLY A 20 -3.09 12.54 13.27
C GLY A 20 -3.63 13.15 14.57
N ALA A 21 -4.15 14.36 14.54
CA ALA A 21 -4.76 15.02 15.70
C ALA A 21 -6.01 14.25 16.18
N PHE A 22 -6.84 13.78 15.25
CA PHE A 22 -7.98 12.92 15.58
C PHE A 22 -7.55 11.61 16.26
N ALA A 23 -6.51 10.94 15.73
CA ALA A 23 -6.00 9.70 16.31
C ALA A 23 -5.51 9.91 17.76
N GLU A 24 -4.82 11.01 18.03
CA GLU A 24 -4.37 11.36 19.38
C GLU A 24 -5.56 11.63 20.33
N GLU A 25 -6.54 12.42 19.87
CA GLU A 25 -7.74 12.72 20.65
C GLU A 25 -8.55 11.45 20.99
N ILE A 26 -8.79 10.61 20.00
CA ILE A 26 -9.54 9.36 20.18
C ILE A 26 -8.77 8.38 21.07
N THR A 27 -7.44 8.30 20.95
CA THR A 27 -6.60 7.49 21.84
C THR A 27 -6.84 7.83 23.30
N GLU A 28 -6.85 9.12 23.65
CA GLU A 28 -7.12 9.55 25.02
C GLU A 28 -8.57 9.29 25.46
N LYS A 29 -9.53 9.44 24.58
CA LYS A 29 -10.94 9.08 24.84
C LYS A 29 -11.11 7.58 25.11
N ILE A 30 -10.47 6.71 24.33
CA ILE A 30 -10.51 5.26 24.51
C ILE A 30 -9.94 4.87 25.87
N LYS A 31 -8.77 5.41 26.25
CA LYS A 31 -8.14 5.14 27.55
C LYS A 31 -9.03 5.53 28.73
N ASN A 32 -9.80 6.61 28.60
CA ASN A 32 -10.64 7.18 29.65
C ASN A 32 -12.11 6.77 29.57
N ALA A 33 -12.51 5.90 28.63
CA ALA A 33 -13.90 5.48 28.46
C ALA A 33 -14.48 4.90 29.75
N ALA A 34 -15.65 5.43 30.20
CA ALA A 34 -16.32 5.00 31.43
C ALA A 34 -17.14 3.73 31.22
N SER A 35 -17.65 3.48 30.02
CA SER A 35 -18.47 2.32 29.65
C SER A 35 -18.15 1.76 28.30
N TYR A 36 -18.53 0.49 28.05
CA TYR A 36 -18.40 -0.13 26.73
C TYR A 36 -19.23 0.61 25.66
N GLY A 37 -20.42 1.11 26.03
CA GLY A 37 -21.24 1.90 25.09
C GLY A 37 -20.57 3.19 24.64
N GLU A 38 -19.84 3.86 25.53
CA GLU A 38 -19.03 5.03 25.19
C GLU A 38 -17.85 4.67 24.29
N LEU A 39 -17.13 3.59 24.63
CA LEU A 39 -16.04 3.07 23.81
C LEU A 39 -16.50 2.72 22.38
N LYS A 40 -17.65 2.08 22.26
CA LYS A 40 -18.24 1.74 20.97
C LYS A 40 -18.51 2.98 20.11
N GLY A 41 -19.00 4.06 20.71
CA GLY A 41 -19.15 5.34 20.01
C GLY A 41 -17.81 5.91 19.50
N TYR A 42 -16.69 5.67 20.20
CA TYR A 42 -15.36 6.05 19.73
C TYR A 42 -14.87 5.12 18.60
N MET A 43 -15.15 3.82 18.68
CA MET A 43 -14.85 2.87 17.60
C MET A 43 -15.60 3.22 16.30
N GLU A 44 -16.87 3.64 16.40
CA GLU A 44 -17.65 4.11 15.25
C GLU A 44 -17.03 5.36 14.60
N GLN A 45 -16.54 6.32 15.41
CA GLN A 45 -15.82 7.50 14.92
C GLN A 45 -14.49 7.12 14.23
N MET A 46 -13.76 6.14 14.78
CA MET A 46 -12.54 5.60 14.17
C MET A 46 -12.83 4.98 12.80
N GLU A 47 -13.89 4.19 12.71
CA GLU A 47 -14.29 3.53 11.47
C GLU A 47 -14.68 4.55 10.39
N GLU A 48 -15.45 5.57 10.75
CA GLU A 48 -15.86 6.64 9.83
C GLU A 48 -14.63 7.43 9.34
N MET A 49 -13.73 7.83 10.24
CA MET A 49 -12.49 8.51 9.86
C MET A 49 -11.63 7.64 8.93
N SER A 50 -11.45 6.35 9.29
CA SER A 50 -10.65 5.41 8.50
C SER A 50 -11.22 5.21 7.10
N LYS A 51 -12.56 5.07 6.96
CA LYS A 51 -13.23 4.96 5.65
C LYS A 51 -12.99 6.19 4.78
N ASN A 52 -13.17 7.39 5.34
CA ASN A 52 -13.00 8.64 4.60
C ASN A 52 -11.54 8.82 4.17
N PHE A 53 -10.59 8.67 5.10
CA PHE A 53 -9.16 8.80 4.83
C PHE A 53 -8.67 7.78 3.80
N SER A 54 -9.05 6.51 3.95
CA SER A 54 -8.68 5.44 3.03
C SER A 54 -9.30 5.66 1.64
N THR A 55 -10.54 6.16 1.56
CA THR A 55 -11.21 6.47 0.29
C THR A 55 -10.46 7.56 -0.47
N ASP A 56 -10.11 8.67 0.20
CA ASP A 56 -9.39 9.77 -0.42
C ASP A 56 -8.00 9.33 -0.93
N CYS A 57 -7.26 8.55 -0.14
CA CYS A 57 -5.98 7.97 -0.56
C CYS A 57 -6.15 7.05 -1.79
N THR A 58 -7.17 6.17 -1.76
CA THR A 58 -7.41 5.18 -2.81
C THR A 58 -7.83 5.82 -4.13
N ILE A 59 -8.64 6.90 -4.10
CA ILE A 59 -9.03 7.63 -5.32
C ILE A 59 -7.81 8.17 -6.06
N ALA A 60 -6.85 8.78 -5.33
CA ALA A 60 -5.63 9.31 -5.95
C ALA A 60 -4.80 8.18 -6.59
N SER A 61 -4.58 7.10 -5.86
CA SER A 61 -3.81 5.94 -6.33
C SER A 61 -4.43 5.30 -7.57
N ILE A 62 -5.76 5.06 -7.57
CA ILE A 62 -6.44 4.49 -8.74
C ILE A 62 -6.34 5.42 -9.95
N ARG A 63 -6.56 6.73 -9.78
CA ARG A 63 -6.50 7.67 -10.90
C ARG A 63 -5.10 7.80 -11.47
N HIS A 64 -4.07 7.81 -10.62
CA HIS A 64 -2.68 7.73 -11.06
C HIS A 64 -2.40 6.44 -11.85
N THR A 65 -2.90 5.31 -11.38
CA THR A 65 -2.72 4.01 -12.06
C THR A 65 -3.44 3.95 -13.42
N LEU A 66 -4.60 4.62 -13.55
CA LEU A 66 -5.34 4.69 -14.82
C LEU A 66 -4.65 5.56 -15.87
N ASP A 67 -3.99 6.63 -15.44
CA ASP A 67 -3.20 7.53 -16.30
C ASP A 67 -1.93 7.98 -15.58
N THR A 68 -0.84 7.24 -15.81
CA THR A 68 0.49 7.53 -15.23
C THR A 68 1.15 8.77 -15.81
N THR A 69 0.53 9.44 -16.79
CA THR A 69 1.00 10.70 -17.40
C THR A 69 0.29 11.93 -16.81
N ASP A 70 -0.75 11.74 -15.99
CA ASP A 70 -1.40 12.82 -15.28
C ASP A 70 -0.51 13.34 -14.14
N GLU A 71 0.12 14.49 -14.38
CA GLU A 71 1.04 15.12 -13.42
C GLU A 71 0.38 15.48 -12.09
N PHE A 72 -0.94 15.74 -12.05
CA PHE A 72 -1.63 16.06 -10.82
C PHE A 72 -1.72 14.81 -9.93
N TYR A 73 -2.22 13.70 -10.45
CA TYR A 73 -2.34 12.47 -9.67
C TYR A 73 -1.00 11.78 -9.40
N GLU A 74 0.02 11.97 -10.26
CA GLU A 74 1.40 11.56 -9.94
C GLU A 74 1.91 12.25 -8.66
N LYS A 75 1.70 13.57 -8.53
CA LYS A 75 2.11 14.35 -7.35
C LYS A 75 1.28 14.01 -6.11
N GLU A 76 -0.03 13.83 -6.26
CA GLU A 76 -0.92 13.47 -5.14
C GLU A 76 -0.59 12.08 -4.59
N ASP A 77 -0.39 11.10 -5.45
CA ASP A 77 -0.04 9.74 -5.06
C ASP A 77 1.36 9.67 -4.41
N ALA A 78 2.35 10.40 -4.94
CA ALA A 78 3.66 10.53 -4.32
C ALA A 78 3.58 11.18 -2.93
N TYR A 79 2.81 12.27 -2.78
CA TYR A 79 2.57 12.93 -1.51
C TYR A 79 1.93 11.99 -0.48
N ILE A 80 0.89 11.25 -0.86
CA ILE A 80 0.21 10.29 0.01
C ILE A 80 1.18 9.21 0.49
N ASN A 81 1.98 8.63 -0.42
CA ASN A 81 2.96 7.59 -0.09
C ASN A 81 4.08 8.09 0.85
N ASP A 82 4.47 9.36 0.72
CA ASP A 82 5.43 9.96 1.66
C ASP A 82 4.82 10.27 3.04
N MET A 83 3.52 10.59 3.09
CA MET A 83 2.86 11.03 4.32
C MET A 83 2.23 9.89 5.14
N VAL A 84 1.68 8.84 4.49
CA VAL A 84 1.06 7.71 5.20
C VAL A 84 1.96 7.12 6.29
N PRO A 85 3.26 6.80 6.04
CA PRO A 85 4.12 6.26 7.08
C PRO A 85 4.30 7.20 8.28
N THR A 86 4.18 8.52 8.09
CA THR A 86 4.38 9.51 9.17
C THR A 86 3.21 9.57 10.15
N VAL A 87 2.00 9.22 9.72
CA VAL A 87 0.81 9.19 10.59
C VAL A 87 0.60 7.82 11.25
N MET A 88 1.23 6.78 10.72
CA MET A 88 1.10 5.40 11.23
C MET A 88 1.34 5.25 12.74
N PRO A 89 2.37 5.87 13.37
CA PRO A 89 2.57 5.76 14.81
C PRO A 89 1.33 6.16 15.62
N LYS A 90 0.64 7.23 15.21
CA LYS A 90 -0.57 7.72 15.89
C LYS A 90 -1.75 6.77 15.69
N LEU A 91 -1.91 6.22 14.49
CA LEU A 91 -2.95 5.23 14.20
C LEU A 91 -2.71 3.91 14.95
N LEU A 92 -1.46 3.49 15.08
CA LEU A 92 -1.10 2.31 15.87
C LEU A 92 -1.31 2.54 17.36
N ALA A 93 -0.98 3.71 17.90
CA ALA A 93 -1.26 4.05 19.30
C ALA A 93 -2.76 4.01 19.62
N MET A 94 -3.60 4.40 18.67
CA MET A 94 -5.06 4.29 18.78
C MET A 94 -5.51 2.81 18.85
N ASN A 95 -4.95 1.94 18.00
CA ASN A 95 -5.20 0.50 18.04
C ASN A 95 -4.68 -0.14 19.35
N ASP A 96 -3.49 0.27 19.83
CA ASP A 96 -2.93 -0.16 21.10
C ASP A 96 -3.86 0.18 22.28
N ALA A 97 -4.44 1.38 22.29
CA ALA A 97 -5.37 1.78 23.32
C ALA A 97 -6.64 0.89 23.35
N LEU A 98 -7.11 0.43 22.19
CA LEU A 98 -8.21 -0.56 22.13
C LEU A 98 -7.77 -1.92 22.66
N MET A 99 -6.59 -2.40 22.29
CA MET A 99 -6.06 -3.70 22.75
C MET A 99 -5.84 -3.75 24.25
N GLU A 100 -5.44 -2.61 24.84
CA GLU A 100 -5.20 -2.46 26.28
C GLU A 100 -6.45 -2.05 27.08
N SER A 101 -7.57 -1.81 26.39
CA SER A 101 -8.80 -1.37 27.04
C SER A 101 -9.35 -2.42 28.04
N LYS A 102 -9.87 -1.94 29.16
CA LYS A 102 -10.61 -2.78 30.13
C LYS A 102 -11.83 -3.44 29.52
N PHE A 103 -12.31 -2.97 28.37
CA PHE A 103 -13.45 -3.52 27.63
C PHE A 103 -13.04 -4.46 26.49
N ARG A 104 -11.77 -4.87 26.44
CA ARG A 104 -11.27 -5.80 25.40
C ARG A 104 -12.15 -7.06 25.27
N GLY A 105 -12.56 -7.64 26.40
CA GLY A 105 -13.45 -8.80 26.41
C GLY A 105 -14.80 -8.56 25.76
N ASP A 106 -15.38 -7.38 25.96
CA ASP A 106 -16.66 -7.00 25.34
C ASP A 106 -16.49 -6.84 23.82
N ILE A 107 -15.37 -6.25 23.37
CA ILE A 107 -15.05 -6.12 21.95
C ILE A 107 -14.86 -7.51 21.32
N GLU A 108 -14.11 -8.42 21.96
CA GLU A 108 -13.91 -9.78 21.46
C GLU A 108 -15.21 -10.58 21.38
N ASN A 109 -16.14 -10.37 22.32
CA ASN A 109 -17.45 -11.01 22.30
C ASN A 109 -18.33 -10.51 21.13
N GLU A 110 -18.22 -9.23 20.75
CA GLU A 110 -19.03 -8.63 19.69
C GLU A 110 -18.39 -8.83 18.28
N TYR A 111 -17.08 -8.60 18.15
CA TYR A 111 -16.38 -8.60 16.85
C TYR A 111 -15.55 -9.86 16.58
N GLY A 112 -15.42 -10.72 17.58
CA GLY A 112 -14.61 -11.93 17.51
C GLY A 112 -13.11 -11.70 17.78
N LYS A 113 -12.40 -12.79 18.13
CA LYS A 113 -10.96 -12.74 18.47
C LYS A 113 -10.08 -12.30 17.30
N GLN A 114 -10.53 -12.51 16.06
CA GLN A 114 -9.81 -12.14 14.85
C GLN A 114 -9.58 -10.63 14.76
N TYR A 115 -10.45 -9.82 15.33
CA TYR A 115 -10.33 -8.36 15.36
C TYR A 115 -8.98 -7.91 15.96
N PHE A 116 -8.61 -8.44 17.11
CA PHE A 116 -7.34 -8.10 17.76
C PHE A 116 -6.14 -8.84 17.15
N ALA A 117 -6.34 -10.04 16.61
CA ALA A 117 -5.26 -10.78 15.96
C ALA A 117 -4.67 -10.00 14.76
N GLN A 118 -5.52 -9.31 14.01
CA GLN A 118 -5.06 -8.43 12.91
C GLN A 118 -4.26 -7.22 13.41
N MET A 119 -4.70 -6.59 14.51
CA MET A 119 -3.97 -5.47 15.12
C MET A 119 -2.61 -5.90 15.65
N ASP A 120 -2.53 -7.06 16.32
CA ASP A 120 -1.28 -7.65 16.81
C ASP A 120 -0.28 -7.94 15.67
N LEU A 121 -0.77 -8.42 14.52
CA LEU A 121 0.06 -8.65 13.34
C LEU A 121 0.57 -7.34 12.75
N GLN A 122 -0.30 -6.35 12.61
CA GLN A 122 0.07 -5.03 12.11
C GLN A 122 1.14 -4.36 12.98
N LYS A 123 1.02 -4.47 14.30
CA LYS A 123 2.03 -3.97 15.26
C LYS A 123 3.40 -4.64 15.08
N LYS A 124 3.45 -5.93 14.77
CA LYS A 124 4.70 -6.68 14.56
C LYS A 124 5.42 -6.34 13.25
N THR A 125 4.76 -5.68 12.32
CA THR A 125 5.31 -5.33 11.00
C THR A 125 5.73 -3.88 10.87
N PHE A 126 5.56 -3.07 11.92
CA PHE A 126 5.85 -1.64 11.90
C PHE A 126 6.78 -1.23 13.04
N CYS A 127 7.74 -0.35 12.74
CA CYS A 127 8.49 0.46 13.70
C CYS A 127 8.82 1.82 13.07
N GLU A 128 9.00 2.85 13.90
CA GLU A 128 9.25 4.23 13.44
C GLU A 128 10.54 4.36 12.65
N GLU A 129 11.56 3.57 12.99
CA GLU A 129 12.84 3.53 12.28
C GLU A 129 12.67 3.10 10.81
N ASN A 130 11.57 2.42 10.48
CA ASN A 130 11.27 1.99 9.11
C ASN A 130 10.58 3.06 8.26
N ILE A 131 10.09 4.16 8.84
CA ILE A 131 9.38 5.21 8.08
C ILE A 131 10.18 5.71 6.87
N PRO A 132 11.45 6.15 7.01
CA PRO A 132 12.24 6.61 5.86
C PRO A 132 12.51 5.50 4.84
N LEU A 133 12.63 4.25 5.30
CA LEU A 133 12.84 3.09 4.43
C LEU A 133 11.57 2.77 3.63
N MET A 134 10.39 2.85 4.24
CA MET A 134 9.10 2.68 3.57
C MET A 134 8.88 3.74 2.49
N GLN A 135 9.24 4.99 2.76
CA GLN A 135 9.19 6.07 1.78
C GLN A 135 10.13 5.81 0.61
N GLN A 136 11.34 5.34 0.89
CA GLN A 136 12.32 5.01 -0.15
C GLN A 136 11.88 3.80 -0.98
N GLU A 137 11.35 2.76 -0.35
CA GLU A 137 10.77 1.60 -1.02
C GLU A 137 9.65 2.01 -1.97
N SER A 138 8.72 2.85 -1.51
CA SER A 138 7.62 3.35 -2.33
C SER A 138 8.13 4.08 -3.57
N ARG A 139 9.15 4.94 -3.45
CA ARG A 139 9.73 5.67 -4.59
C ARG A 139 10.36 4.73 -5.62
N LEU A 140 11.09 3.70 -5.18
CA LEU A 140 11.68 2.70 -6.08
C LEU A 140 10.62 1.87 -6.79
N CYS A 141 9.58 1.44 -6.07
CA CYS A 141 8.46 0.70 -6.67
C CYS A 141 7.77 1.55 -7.76
N LYS A 142 7.52 2.84 -7.48
CA LYS A 142 6.92 3.74 -8.45
C LYS A 142 7.80 4.02 -9.66
N GLU A 143 9.11 4.12 -9.47
CA GLU A 143 10.05 4.25 -10.59
C GLU A 143 9.97 3.02 -11.51
N TYR A 144 9.94 1.82 -10.92
CA TYR A 144 9.75 0.58 -11.67
C TYR A 144 8.40 0.57 -12.41
N GLU A 145 7.30 0.89 -11.73
CA GLU A 145 5.97 0.93 -12.32
C GLU A 145 5.90 1.91 -13.49
N LYS A 146 6.45 3.11 -13.33
CA LYS A 146 6.52 4.14 -14.37
C LYS A 146 7.33 3.66 -15.58
N MET A 147 8.48 3.02 -15.34
CA MET A 147 9.31 2.46 -16.42
C MET A 147 8.54 1.41 -17.23
N MET A 148 7.80 0.52 -16.55
CA MET A 148 6.98 -0.51 -17.22
C MET A 148 5.79 0.09 -17.96
N ALA A 149 5.08 1.05 -17.34
CA ALA A 149 3.88 1.67 -17.90
C ALA A 149 4.19 2.53 -19.14
N THR A 150 5.35 3.22 -19.16
CA THR A 150 5.75 4.08 -20.26
C THR A 150 6.58 3.37 -21.33
N ALA A 151 6.67 2.03 -21.27
CA ALA A 151 7.40 1.26 -22.27
C ALA A 151 6.86 1.55 -23.69
N ALA A 152 7.75 2.02 -24.57
CA ALA A 152 7.45 2.38 -25.95
C ALA A 152 8.35 1.55 -26.90
N ILE A 153 7.82 0.44 -27.39
CA ILE A 153 8.55 -0.55 -28.17
C ILE A 153 8.16 -0.43 -29.64
N PRO A 154 9.07 -0.04 -30.54
CA PRO A 154 8.81 -0.05 -31.98
C PRO A 154 8.65 -1.49 -32.47
N PHE A 155 7.46 -1.84 -32.99
CA PHE A 155 7.19 -3.14 -33.54
C PHE A 155 6.09 -3.08 -34.60
N ASP A 156 6.25 -3.77 -35.73
CA ASP A 156 5.26 -3.86 -36.82
C ASP A 156 4.76 -2.47 -37.31
N GLY A 157 5.71 -1.51 -37.47
CA GLY A 157 5.39 -0.15 -37.91
C GLY A 157 4.60 0.69 -36.88
N LYS A 158 4.46 0.23 -35.64
CA LYS A 158 3.75 0.88 -34.54
C LYS A 158 4.67 1.05 -33.33
N THR A 159 4.30 1.94 -32.42
CA THR A 159 4.87 1.98 -31.08
C THR A 159 3.90 1.30 -30.13
N LEU A 160 4.32 0.22 -29.49
CA LEU A 160 3.50 -0.61 -28.62
C LEU A 160 4.05 -0.58 -27.19
N ASN A 161 3.18 -0.74 -26.20
CA ASN A 161 3.60 -1.05 -24.85
C ASN A 161 3.92 -2.56 -24.70
N LEU A 162 4.39 -2.99 -23.54
CA LEU A 162 4.75 -4.38 -23.26
C LEU A 162 3.61 -5.37 -23.60
N TYR A 163 2.39 -5.06 -23.20
CA TYR A 163 1.21 -5.90 -23.49
C TYR A 163 0.87 -5.93 -24.99
N GLY A 164 1.07 -4.82 -25.68
CA GLY A 164 0.87 -4.73 -27.12
C GLY A 164 1.81 -5.65 -27.88
N VAL A 165 3.07 -5.74 -27.47
CA VAL A 165 4.05 -6.66 -28.07
C VAL A 165 3.75 -8.12 -27.72
N GLN A 166 3.36 -8.40 -26.49
CA GLN A 166 3.01 -9.76 -26.05
C GLN A 166 1.89 -10.42 -26.88
N LYS A 167 0.94 -9.63 -27.42
CA LYS A 167 -0.10 -10.16 -28.32
C LYS A 167 0.46 -10.86 -29.56
N TYR A 168 1.68 -10.51 -29.99
CA TYR A 168 2.34 -11.14 -31.13
C TYR A 168 3.10 -12.42 -30.75
N PHE A 169 3.19 -12.80 -29.47
CA PHE A 169 3.81 -14.07 -29.06
C PHE A 169 3.01 -15.30 -29.50
N GLU A 170 1.75 -15.11 -29.82
CA GLU A 170 0.85 -16.17 -30.32
C GLU A 170 0.54 -16.02 -31.82
N HIS A 171 1.28 -15.17 -32.54
CA HIS A 171 1.06 -14.95 -33.98
C HIS A 171 1.32 -16.24 -34.77
N GLU A 172 0.53 -16.50 -35.85
CA GLU A 172 0.64 -17.72 -36.67
C GLU A 172 2.03 -17.87 -37.27
N ASP A 173 2.62 -16.78 -37.77
CA ASP A 173 3.97 -16.75 -38.33
C ASP A 173 5.04 -16.80 -37.22
N ARG A 174 5.93 -17.81 -37.33
CA ARG A 174 7.03 -18.02 -36.38
C ARG A 174 8.03 -16.86 -36.37
N GLU A 175 8.34 -16.27 -37.52
CA GLU A 175 9.31 -15.18 -37.58
C GLU A 175 8.77 -13.92 -36.94
N VAL A 176 7.47 -13.67 -37.04
CA VAL A 176 6.79 -12.58 -36.30
C VAL A 176 6.86 -12.82 -34.79
N ARG A 177 6.57 -14.05 -34.31
CA ARG A 177 6.71 -14.39 -32.87
C ARG A 177 8.13 -14.14 -32.38
N LYS A 178 9.14 -14.62 -33.13
CA LYS A 178 10.56 -14.47 -32.80
C LYS A 178 10.98 -12.98 -32.72
N ALA A 179 10.52 -12.19 -33.69
CA ALA A 179 10.77 -10.76 -33.72
C ALA A 179 10.12 -10.04 -32.54
N ALA A 180 8.89 -10.43 -32.16
CA ALA A 180 8.18 -9.85 -31.03
C ALA A 180 8.87 -10.19 -29.70
N VAL A 181 9.27 -11.44 -29.47
CA VAL A 181 10.03 -11.84 -28.27
C VAL A 181 11.37 -11.08 -28.21
N LYS A 182 12.04 -10.91 -29.35
CA LYS A 182 13.28 -10.14 -29.40
C LYS A 182 13.05 -8.67 -29.01
N ALA A 183 12.05 -8.00 -29.58
CA ALA A 183 11.74 -6.61 -29.29
C ALA A 183 11.38 -6.42 -27.80
N TYR A 184 10.63 -7.36 -27.23
CA TYR A 184 10.31 -7.40 -25.80
C TYR A 184 11.57 -7.55 -24.93
N SER A 185 12.46 -8.49 -25.29
CA SER A 185 13.74 -8.69 -24.58
C SER A 185 14.66 -7.50 -24.69
N ASP A 186 14.74 -6.88 -25.89
CA ASP A 186 15.57 -5.69 -26.12
C ASP A 186 15.17 -4.52 -25.23
N PHE A 187 13.87 -4.37 -24.90
CA PHE A 187 13.41 -3.38 -23.94
C PHE A 187 14.01 -3.63 -22.53
N TYR A 188 13.97 -4.87 -22.06
CA TYR A 188 14.53 -5.22 -20.74
C TYR A 188 16.06 -5.07 -20.74
N HIS A 189 16.76 -5.53 -21.77
CA HIS A 189 18.21 -5.33 -21.88
C HIS A 189 18.60 -3.85 -21.94
N GLY A 190 17.81 -3.02 -22.62
CA GLY A 190 18.03 -1.57 -22.64
C GLY A 190 17.89 -0.89 -21.27
N ASN A 191 17.13 -1.48 -20.36
CA ASN A 191 16.87 -0.98 -19.02
C ASN A 191 17.55 -1.84 -17.91
N GLU A 192 18.30 -2.88 -18.27
CA GLU A 192 18.84 -3.90 -17.36
C GLU A 192 19.56 -3.28 -16.16
N LYS A 193 20.50 -2.38 -16.42
CA LYS A 193 21.29 -1.74 -15.36
C LYS A 193 20.39 -1.07 -14.30
N ARG A 194 19.39 -0.30 -14.73
CA ARG A 194 18.51 0.41 -13.77
C ARG A 194 17.58 -0.54 -13.05
N LEU A 195 17.09 -1.58 -13.71
CA LEU A 195 16.27 -2.63 -13.10
C LEU A 195 17.05 -3.39 -12.03
N GLU A 196 18.31 -3.74 -12.29
CA GLU A 196 19.19 -4.38 -11.30
C GLU A 196 19.47 -3.46 -10.11
N GLU A 197 19.76 -2.16 -10.34
CA GLU A 197 19.94 -1.18 -9.28
C GLU A 197 18.70 -1.08 -8.38
N ILE A 198 17.50 -0.94 -8.97
CA ILE A 198 16.24 -0.90 -8.22
C ILE A 198 16.05 -2.17 -7.39
N TRP A 199 16.31 -3.33 -7.98
CA TRP A 199 16.20 -4.61 -7.30
C TRP A 199 17.15 -4.73 -6.10
N ASP A 200 18.41 -4.39 -6.30
CA ASP A 200 19.43 -4.41 -5.25
C ASP A 200 19.13 -3.43 -4.12
N GLU A 201 18.65 -2.22 -4.45
CA GLU A 201 18.24 -1.23 -3.47
C GLU A 201 17.04 -1.73 -2.66
N LEU A 202 16.02 -2.30 -3.31
CA LEU A 202 14.86 -2.88 -2.63
C LEU A 202 15.25 -4.02 -1.68
N ILE A 203 16.16 -4.91 -2.08
CA ILE A 203 16.66 -5.98 -1.20
C ILE A 203 17.36 -5.39 0.03
N LYS A 204 18.22 -4.37 -0.14
CA LYS A 204 18.92 -3.71 0.97
C LYS A 204 17.95 -3.04 1.92
N ILE A 205 17.00 -2.26 1.40
CA ILE A 205 15.98 -1.55 2.18
C ILE A 205 15.13 -2.55 2.97
N ARG A 206 14.57 -3.55 2.30
CA ARG A 206 13.73 -4.58 2.94
C ARG A 206 14.51 -5.39 3.97
N THR A 207 15.76 -5.73 3.70
CA THR A 207 16.62 -6.40 4.69
C THR A 207 16.83 -5.53 5.92
N GLN A 208 17.05 -4.22 5.75
CA GLN A 208 17.20 -3.31 6.87
C GLN A 208 15.87 -3.15 7.64
N MET A 209 14.75 -3.07 6.94
CA MET A 209 13.42 -3.04 7.59
C MET A 209 13.18 -4.28 8.45
N GLY A 210 13.52 -5.47 7.93
CA GLY A 210 13.43 -6.69 8.70
C GLY A 210 14.31 -6.68 9.96
N LYS A 211 15.55 -6.21 9.85
CA LYS A 211 16.49 -6.09 10.99
C LYS A 211 15.99 -5.10 12.04
N ASN A 212 15.43 -3.98 11.65
CA ASN A 212 14.85 -3.01 12.58
C ASN A 212 13.68 -3.61 13.40
N LEU A 213 12.98 -4.59 12.82
CA LEU A 213 11.92 -5.36 13.49
C LEU A 213 12.43 -6.59 14.27
N GLY A 214 13.77 -6.80 14.33
CA GLY A 214 14.38 -7.91 15.06
C GLY A 214 14.49 -9.22 14.28
N TYR A 215 14.25 -9.22 12.97
CA TYR A 215 14.40 -10.38 12.09
C TYR A 215 15.75 -10.37 11.37
N GLU A 216 16.22 -11.53 10.93
CA GLU A 216 17.45 -11.66 10.13
C GLU A 216 17.32 -11.01 8.73
N ASN A 217 16.12 -11.11 8.14
CA ASN A 217 15.79 -10.57 6.81
C ASN A 217 14.30 -10.21 6.74
N PHE A 218 13.84 -9.79 5.55
CA PHE A 218 12.46 -9.34 5.35
C PHE A 218 11.42 -10.46 5.18
N ILE A 219 11.85 -11.72 4.98
CA ILE A 219 10.94 -12.83 4.69
C ILE A 219 9.87 -13.01 5.77
N PRO A 220 10.20 -13.06 7.10
CA PRO A 220 9.18 -13.17 8.14
C PRO A 220 8.20 -11.99 8.15
N VAL A 221 8.66 -10.77 7.87
CA VAL A 221 7.82 -9.56 7.79
C VAL A 221 6.83 -9.69 6.64
N SER A 222 7.31 -10.07 5.45
CA SER A 222 6.49 -10.29 4.27
C SER A 222 5.44 -11.37 4.48
N TYR A 223 5.79 -12.49 5.10
CA TYR A 223 4.85 -13.55 5.43
C TYR A 223 3.79 -13.10 6.43
N THR A 224 4.16 -12.34 7.45
CA THR A 224 3.21 -11.80 8.45
C THR A 224 2.23 -10.83 7.80
N HIS A 225 2.70 -9.99 6.89
CA HIS A 225 1.88 -8.96 6.24
C HIS A 225 1.01 -9.51 5.09
N LEU A 226 1.57 -10.38 4.24
CA LEU A 226 0.90 -10.88 3.04
C LEU A 226 0.12 -12.18 3.26
N ARG A 227 0.48 -12.99 4.27
CA ARG A 227 -0.08 -14.31 4.53
C ARG A 227 -0.68 -14.45 5.93
N ALA A 228 -1.16 -13.35 6.51
CA ALA A 228 -1.87 -13.37 7.79
C ALA A 228 -3.05 -14.37 7.80
N HIS A 229 -3.56 -14.75 6.63
CA HIS A 229 -4.60 -15.77 6.47
C HIS A 229 -4.10 -17.22 6.61
N GLU A 230 -2.82 -17.48 6.36
CA GLU A 230 -2.25 -18.84 6.46
C GLU A 230 -1.84 -19.21 7.89
N THR A 231 -1.49 -18.22 8.72
CA THR A 231 -1.13 -18.45 10.13
C THR A 231 -2.33 -18.67 11.06
N CYS A 232 -3.55 -18.49 10.57
CA CYS A 232 -4.79 -18.72 11.30
C CYS A 232 -5.40 -20.10 11.06
N ALA A 233 -4.75 -20.98 10.29
CA ALA A 233 -5.24 -22.29 9.89
C ALA A 233 -4.59 -23.47 10.64
N ASP A 234 -3.69 -23.22 11.61
CA ASP A 234 -3.07 -24.24 12.47
C ASP A 234 -3.67 -24.25 13.88
#